data_c3cd419d3ae7d74ddff6fa36b6b8a492
#
_entry.id   c3cd419d3ae7d74ddff6fa36b6b8a492
#
_cell.length_a   1.000
_cell.length_b   1.000
_cell.length_c   1.000
_cell.angle_alpha   90.00
_cell.angle_beta   90.00
_cell.angle_gamma   90.00
#
_symmetry.space_group_name_H-M   'P 1'
#
loop_
_entity.id
_entity.type
_entity.pdbx_description
1 polymer ?
#
loop_
_entity_poly.entity_id
_entity_poly.type
_entity_poly.pdbx_seq_one_letter_code
_entity_poly.pdbx_strand_id
1 'polypeptide(L)'
;MINRNRNMKKILLFVLGAALCACTSKNPDDIVVNVEVENMTVSNVGLLIDRSTSFTIPLDKHGKGRLVITGLGNIYPRVIYGQTAKMAFIGRGEEVTLRFDGRKFKDGFRVEGRNVEANEYLQTMTLPEFNAYDLPWEEFFAEINRLADDAVHLMKARKLEQTCPDFAKVEEARLRYLYAQTMVMYPMGHQLMGGDPDYRPGRGASDAGGKMGVGRA
;
A
#
# COMPACT_ATOMS: atom_id res chain seq x y z
N MET A 1 -37.79 21.46 57.09
CA MET A 1 -37.60 21.96 55.70
C MET A 1 -36.58 21.12 55.01
N ILE A 2 -36.98 20.37 54.02
CA ILE A 2 -36.43 19.13 53.55
C ILE A 2 -35.43 19.39 52.42
N ASN A 3 -34.34 18.70 52.50
CA ASN A 3 -33.11 18.58 51.72
C ASN A 3 -33.37 18.16 50.23
N ARG A 4 -33.97 19.06 49.44
CA ARG A 4 -34.36 18.80 48.03
C ARG A 4 -33.29 19.15 46.99
N ASN A 5 -32.24 19.84 47.41
CA ASN A 5 -31.26 20.41 46.49
C ASN A 5 -29.99 19.55 46.27
N ARG A 6 -29.84 18.45 47.03
CA ARG A 6 -28.67 17.62 46.96
C ARG A 6 -28.76 16.49 45.90
N ASN A 7 -29.98 16.09 45.53
CA ASN A 7 -30.22 15.02 44.57
C ASN A 7 -30.27 15.52 43.12
N MET A 8 -30.64 16.78 42.91
CA MET A 8 -30.67 17.38 41.57
C MET A 8 -29.26 17.55 40.98
N LYS A 9 -28.27 17.88 41.81
CA LYS A 9 -26.87 17.99 41.31
C LYS A 9 -26.24 16.64 40.93
N LYS A 10 -26.66 15.56 41.54
CA LYS A 10 -26.19 14.19 41.19
C LYS A 10 -26.83 13.68 39.93
N ILE A 11 -28.10 14.03 39.66
CA ILE A 11 -28.80 13.62 38.43
C ILE A 11 -28.27 14.43 37.23
N LEU A 12 -27.93 15.72 37.41
CA LEU A 12 -27.35 16.54 36.34
C LEU A 12 -25.95 16.08 35.92
N LEU A 13 -25.15 15.52 36.85
CA LEU A 13 -23.84 15.00 36.56
C LEU A 13 -23.89 13.65 35.77
N PHE A 14 -24.96 12.87 35.98
CA PHE A 14 -25.13 11.58 35.28
C PHE A 14 -25.65 11.76 33.85
N VAL A 15 -26.42 12.82 33.59
CA VAL A 15 -26.92 13.11 32.23
C VAL A 15 -25.82 13.73 31.34
N LEU A 16 -24.84 14.44 31.91
CA LEU A 16 -23.73 15.01 31.15
C LEU A 16 -22.67 13.97 30.75
N GLY A 17 -22.60 12.83 31.44
CA GLY A 17 -21.70 11.73 31.12
C GLY A 17 -22.17 10.81 29.99
N ALA A 18 -23.49 10.81 29.68
CA ALA A 18 -24.07 9.93 28.66
C ALA A 18 -24.09 10.56 27.25
N ALA A 19 -23.79 11.85 27.12
CA ALA A 19 -23.88 12.56 25.85
C ALA A 19 -22.59 12.51 25.00
N LEU A 20 -21.53 11.83 25.47
CA LEU A 20 -20.27 11.71 24.71
C LEU A 20 -20.09 10.35 24.00
N CYS A 21 -21.07 9.46 24.09
CA CYS A 21 -21.16 8.32 23.16
C CYS A 21 -22.08 8.70 21.98
N ALA A 22 -21.78 9.77 21.28
CA ALA A 22 -22.21 9.89 19.90
C ALA A 22 -21.44 8.78 19.14
N CYS A 23 -22.05 7.58 19.09
CA CYS A 23 -21.71 6.57 18.09
C CYS A 23 -21.94 7.24 16.74
N THR A 24 -20.92 7.87 16.17
CA THR A 24 -20.87 8.06 14.73
C THR A 24 -21.00 6.68 14.16
N SER A 25 -22.17 6.35 13.60
CA SER A 25 -22.38 5.08 12.91
C SER A 25 -21.29 4.99 11.86
N LYS A 26 -20.30 4.12 12.10
CA LYS A 26 -19.20 3.87 11.16
C LYS A 26 -19.87 3.33 9.90
N ASN A 27 -19.70 4.04 8.77
CA ASN A 27 -20.11 3.46 7.50
C ASN A 27 -19.31 2.15 7.32
N PRO A 28 -19.96 1.00 7.06
CA PRO A 28 -19.26 -0.28 6.93
C PRO A 28 -18.22 -0.30 5.83
N ASP A 29 -18.28 0.66 4.92
CA ASP A 29 -17.34 0.80 3.81
C ASP A 29 -16.14 1.71 4.11
N ASP A 30 -16.17 2.44 5.23
CA ASP A 30 -15.10 3.35 5.59
C ASP A 30 -13.83 2.59 6.01
N ILE A 31 -12.70 2.99 5.44
CA ILE A 31 -11.39 2.52 5.87
C ILE A 31 -10.96 3.37 7.07
N VAL A 32 -10.57 2.72 8.15
CA VAL A 32 -10.01 3.38 9.33
C VAL A 32 -8.55 3.01 9.48
N VAL A 33 -7.68 4.03 9.48
CA VAL A 33 -6.25 3.86 9.66
C VAL A 33 -5.86 4.45 11.00
N ASN A 34 -5.49 3.59 11.94
CA ASN A 34 -4.85 3.98 13.18
C ASN A 34 -3.33 3.91 12.99
N VAL A 35 -2.61 4.79 13.66
CA VAL A 35 -1.14 4.83 13.62
C VAL A 35 -0.60 4.82 15.04
N GLU A 36 0.39 3.99 15.30
CA GLU A 36 1.13 3.95 16.56
C GLU A 36 2.64 3.94 16.28
N VAL A 37 3.31 5.02 16.66
CA VAL A 37 4.73 5.22 16.43
C VAL A 37 5.45 5.31 17.76
N GLU A 38 6.34 4.36 18.01
CA GLU A 38 7.31 4.46 19.09
C GLU A 38 8.53 5.30 18.65
N ASN A 39 9.21 5.96 19.55
CA ASN A 39 10.41 6.76 19.26
C ASN A 39 10.22 7.71 18.07
N MET A 40 9.12 8.45 18.09
CA MET A 40 8.72 9.36 17.01
C MET A 40 9.84 10.34 16.63
N THR A 41 10.11 10.46 15.32
CA THR A 41 11.11 11.38 14.75
C THR A 41 10.50 12.47 13.90
N VAL A 42 9.29 12.26 13.39
CA VAL A 42 8.45 13.25 12.69
C VAL A 42 7.02 13.17 13.21
N SER A 43 6.26 14.26 13.11
CA SER A 43 4.94 14.43 13.73
C SER A 43 3.77 14.02 12.85
N ASN A 44 4.04 13.35 11.73
CA ASN A 44 2.98 12.90 10.82
C ASN A 44 3.38 11.65 10.03
N VAL A 45 2.37 10.95 9.51
CA VAL A 45 2.52 9.84 8.57
C VAL A 45 1.75 10.20 7.30
N GLY A 46 2.39 10.07 6.13
CA GLY A 46 1.75 10.25 4.83
C GLY A 46 1.20 8.94 4.29
N LEU A 47 0.03 8.99 3.64
CA LEU A 47 -0.51 7.92 2.83
C LEU A 47 -0.65 8.42 1.39
N LEU A 48 0.18 7.94 0.48
CA LEU A 48 0.10 8.24 -0.94
C LEU A 48 -0.57 7.06 -1.65
N ILE A 49 -1.80 7.26 -2.12
CA ILE A 49 -2.60 6.23 -2.81
C ILE A 49 -2.29 6.23 -4.30
N ASP A 50 -2.31 7.40 -4.91
CA ASP A 50 -1.95 7.63 -6.32
C ASP A 50 -1.37 9.05 -6.51
N ARG A 51 -1.17 9.47 -7.76
CA ARG A 51 -0.58 10.79 -8.09
C ARG A 51 -1.43 11.98 -7.63
N SER A 52 -2.74 11.78 -7.42
CA SER A 52 -3.71 12.82 -7.09
C SER A 52 -4.26 12.69 -5.67
N THR A 53 -4.17 11.51 -5.07
CA THR A 53 -4.81 11.17 -3.80
C THR A 53 -3.76 10.88 -2.73
N SER A 54 -3.66 11.76 -1.76
CA SER A 54 -2.78 11.59 -0.60
C SER A 54 -3.45 12.12 0.66
N PHE A 55 -3.09 11.53 1.78
CA PHE A 55 -3.54 11.93 3.11
C PHE A 55 -2.36 12.11 4.04
N THR A 56 -2.53 13.00 5.01
CA THR A 56 -1.56 13.19 6.10
C THR A 56 -2.26 12.88 7.42
N ILE A 57 -1.66 12.01 8.22
CA ILE A 57 -2.15 11.63 9.55
C ILE A 57 -1.25 12.33 10.58
N PRO A 58 -1.73 13.37 11.27
CA PRO A 58 -0.99 13.98 12.35
C PRO A 58 -0.87 13.01 13.53
N LEU A 59 0.29 13.02 14.19
CA LEU A 59 0.56 12.24 15.38
C LEU A 59 0.49 13.13 16.62
N ASP A 60 -0.13 12.62 17.66
CA ASP A 60 -0.12 13.25 18.98
C ASP A 60 1.25 13.09 19.66
N LYS A 61 1.39 13.67 20.86
CA LYS A 61 2.63 13.57 21.67
C LYS A 61 3.03 12.14 22.09
N HIS A 62 2.11 11.19 21.95
CA HIS A 62 2.31 9.78 22.24
C HIS A 62 2.54 8.94 20.96
N GLY A 63 2.71 9.59 19.81
CA GLY A 63 2.91 8.92 18.52
C GLY A 63 1.67 8.27 17.94
N LYS A 64 0.46 8.69 18.39
CA LYS A 64 -0.80 8.13 17.91
C LYS A 64 -1.49 9.05 16.93
N GLY A 65 -2.03 8.48 15.88
CA GLY A 65 -2.82 9.19 14.88
C GLY A 65 -3.99 8.34 14.39
N ARG A 66 -4.99 8.99 13.79
CA ARG A 66 -6.15 8.31 13.20
C ARG A 66 -6.66 9.06 11.99
N LEU A 67 -7.05 8.29 10.96
CA LEU A 67 -7.69 8.79 9.76
C LEU A 67 -8.87 7.89 9.40
N VAL A 68 -9.97 8.50 8.95
CA VAL A 68 -11.09 7.80 8.33
C VAL A 68 -11.13 8.19 6.85
N ILE A 69 -11.12 7.21 5.97
CA ILE A 69 -11.18 7.40 4.52
C ILE A 69 -12.52 6.87 4.04
N THR A 70 -13.32 7.76 3.43
CA THR A 70 -14.66 7.45 2.91
C THR A 70 -14.64 7.37 1.39
N GLY A 71 -15.51 6.55 0.80
CA GLY A 71 -15.75 6.54 -0.64
C GLY A 71 -14.66 5.86 -1.49
N LEU A 72 -13.66 5.24 -0.85
CA LEU A 72 -12.65 4.45 -1.55
C LEU A 72 -12.94 2.94 -1.40
N GLY A 73 -12.56 2.17 -2.42
CA GLY A 73 -12.51 0.71 -2.37
C GLY A 73 -11.25 0.22 -1.64
N ASN A 74 -10.75 -0.96 -2.04
CA ASN A 74 -9.44 -1.41 -1.58
C ASN A 74 -8.35 -0.41 -2.01
N ILE A 75 -7.43 -0.08 -1.11
CA ILE A 75 -6.32 0.84 -1.39
C ILE A 75 -4.97 0.14 -1.24
N TYR A 76 -4.00 0.62 -2.02
CA TYR A 76 -2.62 0.13 -2.04
C TYR A 76 -1.64 1.29 -1.79
N PRO A 77 -1.66 1.89 -0.59
CA PRO A 77 -0.92 3.10 -0.33
C PRO A 77 0.58 2.87 -0.16
N ARG A 78 1.35 3.89 -0.51
CA ARG A 78 2.70 4.08 0.03
C ARG A 78 2.58 4.82 1.35
N VAL A 79 2.93 4.15 2.43
CA VAL A 79 3.02 4.74 3.78
C VAL A 79 4.36 5.45 3.89
N ILE A 80 4.34 6.75 4.12
CA ILE A 80 5.54 7.60 4.14
C ILE A 80 5.79 8.08 5.56
N TYR A 81 7.01 7.86 6.05
CA TYR A 81 7.48 8.39 7.33
C TYR A 81 8.89 8.97 7.15
N GLY A 82 9.03 10.29 7.33
CA GLY A 82 10.25 11.00 6.96
C GLY A 82 10.55 10.88 5.47
N GLN A 83 11.71 10.32 5.13
CA GLN A 83 12.14 10.11 3.75
C GLN A 83 11.94 8.66 3.26
N THR A 84 11.38 7.80 4.09
CA THR A 84 11.20 6.38 3.79
C THR A 84 9.75 6.07 3.47
N ALA A 85 9.52 5.17 2.53
CA ALA A 85 8.19 4.69 2.16
C ALA A 85 8.12 3.16 2.21
N LYS A 86 6.98 2.65 2.67
CA LYS A 86 6.62 1.23 2.67
C LYS A 86 5.27 1.04 1.98
N MET A 87 5.08 -0.08 1.33
CA MET A 87 3.80 -0.43 0.74
C MET A 87 2.89 -1.07 1.78
N ALA A 88 1.59 -0.80 1.67
CA ALA A 88 0.57 -1.50 2.44
C ALA A 88 -0.63 -1.82 1.54
N PHE A 89 -1.43 -2.80 1.94
CA PHE A 89 -2.73 -3.09 1.35
C PHE A 89 -3.80 -2.99 2.45
N ILE A 90 -4.85 -2.24 2.18
CA ILE A 90 -5.96 -2.02 3.12
C ILE A 90 -7.26 -2.24 2.36
N GLY A 91 -8.06 -3.18 2.84
CA GLY A 91 -9.34 -3.54 2.24
C GLY A 91 -10.43 -2.50 2.55
N ARG A 92 -11.44 -2.42 1.68
CA ARG A 92 -12.65 -1.63 1.91
C ARG A 92 -13.30 -2.02 3.25
N GLY A 93 -13.72 -1.03 4.02
CA GLY A 93 -14.35 -1.23 5.34
C GLY A 93 -13.42 -1.80 6.41
N GLU A 94 -12.13 -1.86 6.14
CA GLU A 94 -11.15 -2.39 7.09
C GLU A 94 -10.72 -1.33 8.09
N GLU A 95 -10.50 -1.75 9.32
CA GLU A 95 -9.78 -0.99 10.33
C GLU A 95 -8.41 -1.62 10.53
N VAL A 96 -7.37 -0.82 10.29
CA VAL A 96 -5.97 -1.25 10.42
C VAL A 96 -5.22 -0.41 11.43
N THR A 97 -4.16 -0.98 12.00
CA THR A 97 -3.17 -0.24 12.78
C THR A 97 -1.81 -0.34 12.11
N LEU A 98 -1.25 0.80 11.74
CA LEU A 98 0.13 0.93 11.28
C LEU A 98 1.02 1.09 12.52
N ARG A 99 1.90 0.12 12.77
CA ARG A 99 2.76 0.11 13.97
C ARG A 99 4.23 0.04 13.58
N PHE A 100 5.06 0.90 14.18
CA PHE A 100 6.51 0.90 13.96
C PHE A 100 7.28 1.74 14.98
N ASP A 101 8.58 1.49 15.09
CA ASP A 101 9.54 2.39 15.72
C ASP A 101 9.99 3.44 14.69
N GLY A 102 9.84 4.74 15.01
CA GLY A 102 10.16 5.83 14.09
C GLY A 102 11.64 5.92 13.73
N ARG A 103 12.54 5.35 14.54
CA ARG A 103 13.98 5.24 14.24
C ARG A 103 14.32 4.05 13.33
N LYS A 104 13.40 3.07 13.23
CA LYS A 104 13.57 1.80 12.50
C LYS A 104 12.43 1.52 11.53
N PHE A 105 11.81 2.56 10.98
CA PHE A 105 10.62 2.42 10.14
C PHE A 105 10.85 1.42 8.98
N LYS A 106 12.03 1.44 8.38
CA LYS A 106 12.37 0.54 7.25
C LYS A 106 12.21 -0.94 7.60
N ASP A 107 12.63 -1.34 8.81
CA ASP A 107 12.74 -2.74 9.20
C ASP A 107 11.64 -3.18 10.18
N GLY A 108 10.98 -2.22 10.85
CA GLY A 108 9.99 -2.49 11.90
C GLY A 108 8.54 -2.17 11.54
N PHE A 109 8.26 -1.75 10.29
CA PHE A 109 6.91 -1.41 9.86
C PHE A 109 6.01 -2.65 9.79
N ARG A 110 4.85 -2.57 10.45
CA ARG A 110 3.82 -3.61 10.48
C ARG A 110 2.44 -3.01 10.23
N VAL A 111 1.58 -3.80 9.60
CA VAL A 111 0.17 -3.47 9.41
C VAL A 111 -0.65 -4.57 10.07
N GLU A 112 -1.37 -4.21 11.11
CA GLU A 112 -2.26 -5.12 11.84
C GLU A 112 -3.69 -4.89 11.34
N GLY A 113 -4.40 -5.95 10.98
CA GLY A 113 -5.74 -5.90 10.43
C GLY A 113 -6.14 -7.22 9.76
N ARG A 114 -7.21 -7.19 9.00
CA ARG A 114 -7.76 -8.36 8.33
C ARG A 114 -6.82 -8.95 7.25
N ASN A 115 -6.04 -8.08 6.57
CA ASN A 115 -5.13 -8.47 5.50
C ASN A 115 -3.67 -8.54 5.97
N VAL A 116 -3.43 -9.07 7.18
CA VAL A 116 -2.08 -9.12 7.78
C VAL A 116 -1.11 -9.92 6.92
N GLU A 117 -1.51 -11.07 6.37
CA GLU A 117 -0.63 -11.91 5.53
C GLU A 117 -0.22 -11.22 4.24
N ALA A 118 -1.12 -10.45 3.62
CA ALA A 118 -0.81 -9.63 2.45
C ALA A 118 0.23 -8.56 2.79
N ASN A 119 0.08 -7.93 3.95
CA ASN A 119 1.01 -6.90 4.40
C ASN A 119 2.37 -7.48 4.82
N GLU A 120 2.41 -8.65 5.45
CA GLU A 120 3.67 -9.36 5.74
C GLU A 120 4.41 -9.74 4.45
N TYR A 121 3.68 -10.23 3.44
CA TYR A 121 4.24 -10.48 2.12
C TYR A 121 4.89 -9.22 1.54
N LEU A 122 4.21 -8.07 1.55
CA LEU A 122 4.73 -6.81 1.04
C LEU A 122 5.99 -6.32 1.78
N GLN A 123 6.15 -6.65 3.07
CA GLN A 123 7.34 -6.26 3.83
C GLN A 123 8.53 -7.20 3.59
N THR A 124 8.28 -8.45 3.22
CA THR A 124 9.31 -9.50 3.10
C THR A 124 9.67 -9.83 1.66
N MET A 125 8.85 -9.41 0.68
CA MET A 125 9.10 -9.69 -0.71
C MET A 125 10.27 -8.86 -1.24
N THR A 126 11.24 -9.54 -1.86
CA THR A 126 12.30 -8.92 -2.65
C THR A 126 12.05 -9.29 -4.11
N LEU A 127 11.82 -8.29 -4.94
CA LEU A 127 11.74 -8.49 -6.39
C LEU A 127 13.14 -8.66 -6.96
N PRO A 128 13.34 -9.58 -7.91
CA PRO A 128 14.58 -9.66 -8.67
C PRO A 128 14.86 -8.31 -9.35
N GLU A 129 16.05 -7.77 -9.14
CA GLU A 129 16.51 -6.61 -9.91
C GLU A 129 16.80 -7.05 -11.35
N PHE A 130 16.38 -6.20 -12.29
CA PHE A 130 16.61 -6.47 -13.69
C PHE A 130 17.57 -5.41 -14.26
N ASN A 131 18.69 -5.87 -14.82
CA ASN A 131 19.76 -5.03 -15.33
C ASN A 131 20.31 -5.52 -16.70
N ALA A 132 19.45 -6.10 -17.54
CA ALA A 132 19.87 -6.70 -18.82
C ALA A 132 19.47 -5.86 -20.03
N TYR A 133 19.57 -4.54 -19.93
CA TYR A 133 19.32 -3.62 -21.05
C TYR A 133 20.32 -3.75 -22.20
N ASP A 134 21.46 -4.40 -21.98
CA ASP A 134 22.48 -4.75 -22.98
C ASP A 134 22.10 -5.95 -23.86
N LEU A 135 21.10 -6.72 -23.46
CA LEU A 135 20.61 -7.87 -24.26
C LEU A 135 19.88 -7.40 -25.53
N PRO A 136 19.92 -8.19 -26.61
CA PRO A 136 19.05 -8.02 -27.77
C PRO A 136 17.57 -8.06 -27.35
N TRP A 137 16.68 -7.40 -28.12
CA TRP A 137 15.27 -7.24 -27.78
C TRP A 137 14.55 -8.56 -27.45
N GLU A 138 14.78 -9.60 -28.27
CA GLU A 138 14.12 -10.90 -28.10
C GLU A 138 14.52 -11.58 -26.80
N GLU A 139 15.82 -11.51 -26.44
CA GLU A 139 16.35 -12.07 -25.18
C GLU A 139 15.90 -11.24 -23.99
N PHE A 140 15.93 -9.92 -24.11
CA PHE A 140 15.42 -9.01 -23.10
C PHE A 140 13.93 -9.29 -22.82
N PHE A 141 13.11 -9.39 -23.87
CA PHE A 141 11.69 -9.67 -23.76
C PHE A 141 11.40 -11.02 -23.08
N ALA A 142 12.13 -12.05 -23.47
CA ALA A 142 12.01 -13.38 -22.86
C ALA A 142 12.36 -13.34 -21.36
N GLU A 143 13.44 -12.65 -20.99
CA GLU A 143 13.88 -12.54 -19.61
C GLU A 143 12.89 -11.75 -18.75
N ILE A 144 12.33 -10.65 -19.26
CA ILE A 144 11.30 -9.87 -18.55
C ILE A 144 10.05 -10.72 -18.27
N ASN A 145 9.58 -11.49 -19.25
CA ASN A 145 8.43 -12.37 -19.03
C ASN A 145 8.72 -13.46 -18.02
N ARG A 146 9.92 -14.08 -18.08
CA ARG A 146 10.37 -15.07 -17.11
C ARG A 146 10.35 -14.50 -15.69
N LEU A 147 10.91 -13.31 -15.48
CA LEU A 147 10.93 -12.64 -14.18
C LEU A 147 9.53 -12.28 -13.67
N ALA A 148 8.64 -11.86 -14.57
CA ALA A 148 7.25 -11.59 -14.22
C ALA A 148 6.53 -12.85 -13.73
N ASP A 149 6.73 -13.97 -14.43
CA ASP A 149 6.14 -15.25 -14.06
C ASP A 149 6.74 -15.78 -12.75
N ASP A 150 8.05 -15.69 -12.56
CA ASP A 150 8.72 -16.06 -11.31
C ASP A 150 8.18 -15.27 -10.13
N ALA A 151 8.00 -13.95 -10.27
CA ALA A 151 7.45 -13.11 -9.23
C ALA A 151 6.00 -13.50 -8.88
N VAL A 152 5.18 -13.80 -9.89
CA VAL A 152 3.81 -14.29 -9.69
C VAL A 152 3.80 -15.67 -9.02
N HIS A 153 4.71 -16.57 -9.42
CA HIS A 153 4.85 -17.88 -8.78
C HIS A 153 5.24 -17.77 -7.29
N LEU A 154 6.18 -16.89 -6.95
CA LEU A 154 6.55 -16.60 -5.56
C LEU A 154 5.37 -16.08 -4.73
N MET A 155 4.55 -15.20 -5.32
CA MET A 155 3.33 -14.72 -4.67
C MET A 155 2.33 -15.87 -4.45
N LYS A 156 2.07 -16.70 -5.47
CA LYS A 156 1.13 -17.83 -5.39
C LYS A 156 1.57 -18.88 -4.38
N ALA A 157 2.88 -19.10 -4.22
CA ALA A 157 3.43 -19.99 -3.20
C ALA A 157 3.05 -19.59 -1.76
N ARG A 158 2.72 -18.30 -1.52
CA ARG A 158 2.21 -17.79 -0.23
C ARG A 158 0.73 -18.10 0.01
N LYS A 159 0.01 -18.65 -0.98
CA LYS A 159 -1.42 -19.00 -0.92
C LYS A 159 -2.33 -17.81 -0.57
N LEU A 160 -1.92 -16.60 -0.90
CA LEU A 160 -2.66 -15.37 -0.61
C LEU A 160 -4.02 -15.32 -1.32
N GLU A 161 -4.20 -16.06 -2.39
CA GLU A 161 -5.49 -16.25 -3.06
C GLU A 161 -6.57 -16.85 -2.14
N GLN A 162 -6.16 -17.60 -1.11
CA GLN A 162 -7.06 -18.22 -0.13
C GLN A 162 -7.37 -17.31 1.06
N THR A 163 -6.37 -16.54 1.51
CA THR A 163 -6.48 -15.71 2.71
C THR A 163 -6.80 -14.25 2.41
N CYS A 164 -6.29 -13.73 1.29
CA CYS A 164 -6.43 -12.33 0.86
C CYS A 164 -6.71 -12.25 -0.65
N PRO A 165 -7.85 -12.77 -1.17
CA PRO A 165 -8.10 -12.90 -2.60
C PRO A 165 -8.08 -11.57 -3.36
N ASP A 166 -8.63 -10.51 -2.77
CA ASP A 166 -8.62 -9.17 -3.38
C ASP A 166 -7.20 -8.64 -3.55
N PHE A 167 -6.34 -8.86 -2.54
CA PHE A 167 -4.93 -8.50 -2.63
C PHE A 167 -4.23 -9.30 -3.71
N ALA A 168 -4.39 -10.63 -3.72
CA ALA A 168 -3.71 -11.50 -4.66
C ALA A 168 -3.99 -11.11 -6.12
N LYS A 169 -5.25 -10.77 -6.43
CA LYS A 169 -5.65 -10.29 -7.76
C LYS A 169 -4.95 -8.98 -8.16
N VAL A 170 -4.93 -8.01 -7.24
CA VAL A 170 -4.29 -6.71 -7.49
C VAL A 170 -2.78 -6.86 -7.59
N GLU A 171 -2.19 -7.68 -6.73
CA GLU A 171 -0.74 -7.89 -6.71
C GLU A 171 -0.24 -8.61 -7.96
N GLU A 172 -0.95 -9.63 -8.46
CA GLU A 172 -0.60 -10.27 -9.73
C GLU A 172 -0.56 -9.25 -10.87
N ALA A 173 -1.61 -8.41 -10.97
CA ALA A 173 -1.66 -7.36 -11.98
C ALA A 173 -0.51 -6.35 -11.80
N ARG A 174 -0.20 -5.95 -10.56
CA ARG A 174 0.89 -5.02 -10.25
C ARG A 174 2.25 -5.60 -10.65
N LEU A 175 2.52 -6.86 -10.34
CA LEU A 175 3.77 -7.54 -10.70
C LEU A 175 3.95 -7.57 -12.22
N ARG A 176 2.94 -8.01 -12.95
CA ARG A 176 2.98 -8.05 -14.42
C ARG A 176 3.20 -6.64 -15.01
N TYR A 177 2.53 -5.63 -14.48
CA TYR A 177 2.68 -4.25 -14.93
C TYR A 177 4.08 -3.69 -14.64
N LEU A 178 4.65 -4.01 -13.47
CA LEU A 178 5.99 -3.58 -13.09
C LEU A 178 7.05 -4.03 -14.12
N TYR A 179 7.00 -5.31 -14.51
CA TYR A 179 7.91 -5.83 -15.52
C TYR A 179 7.59 -5.29 -16.93
N ALA A 180 6.30 -5.09 -17.25
CA ALA A 180 5.90 -4.46 -18.50
C ALA A 180 6.45 -3.03 -18.66
N GLN A 181 6.51 -2.25 -17.58
CA GLN A 181 7.11 -0.91 -17.61
C GLN A 181 8.58 -0.95 -18.03
N THR A 182 9.33 -1.99 -17.64
CA THR A 182 10.73 -2.16 -18.01
C THR A 182 10.89 -2.26 -19.54
N MET A 183 9.94 -2.88 -20.23
CA MET A 183 9.95 -2.98 -21.71
C MET A 183 9.80 -1.60 -22.38
N VAL A 184 9.00 -0.70 -21.80
CA VAL A 184 8.86 0.68 -22.32
C VAL A 184 10.16 1.46 -22.19
N MET A 185 10.96 1.14 -21.17
CA MET A 185 12.26 1.79 -20.93
C MET A 185 13.41 1.17 -21.73
N TYR A 186 13.19 0.03 -22.39
CA TYR A 186 14.24 -0.70 -23.10
C TYR A 186 15.00 0.14 -24.14
N PRO A 187 14.35 0.91 -25.06
CA PRO A 187 15.10 1.65 -26.06
C PRO A 187 16.09 2.64 -25.43
N MET A 188 15.68 3.32 -24.39
CA MET A 188 16.54 4.27 -23.68
C MET A 188 17.63 3.56 -22.87
N GLY A 189 17.27 2.46 -22.18
CA GLY A 189 18.21 1.65 -21.40
C GLY A 189 19.25 1.01 -22.30
N HIS A 190 18.85 0.46 -23.46
CA HIS A 190 19.75 -0.19 -24.42
C HIS A 190 20.72 0.81 -25.05
N GLN A 191 20.27 2.02 -25.41
CA GLN A 191 21.16 3.08 -25.89
C GLN A 191 22.25 3.43 -24.86
N LEU A 192 21.89 3.49 -23.59
CA LEU A 192 22.81 3.90 -22.52
C LEU A 192 23.76 2.77 -22.09
N MET A 193 23.29 1.54 -22.05
CA MET A 193 24.00 0.37 -21.48
C MET A 193 24.54 -0.58 -22.57
N GLY A 194 23.85 -0.71 -23.70
CA GLY A 194 24.25 -1.55 -24.83
C GLY A 194 25.30 -0.91 -25.75
N GLY A 195 25.63 0.37 -25.53
CA GLY A 195 26.65 1.07 -26.30
C GLY A 195 26.27 1.43 -27.74
N ASP A 196 24.98 1.33 -28.09
CA ASP A 196 24.43 1.75 -29.40
C ASP A 196 23.56 3.01 -29.22
N PRO A 197 24.15 4.21 -29.35
CA PRO A 197 23.42 5.47 -29.19
C PRO A 197 22.37 5.72 -30.27
N ASP A 198 22.43 5.02 -31.39
CA ASP A 198 21.51 5.15 -32.51
C ASP A 198 20.47 4.02 -32.56
N TYR A 199 20.46 3.15 -31.56
CA TYR A 199 19.48 2.07 -31.48
C TYR A 199 18.04 2.57 -31.63
N ARG A 200 17.32 1.99 -32.59
CA ARG A 200 15.88 2.25 -32.79
C ARG A 200 15.15 0.92 -32.77
N PRO A 201 14.17 0.73 -31.87
CA PRO A 201 13.41 -0.49 -31.87
C PRO A 201 12.71 -0.68 -33.24
N GLY A 202 12.89 -1.85 -33.83
CA GLY A 202 12.17 -2.28 -35.02
C GLY A 202 10.66 -2.37 -34.76
N ARG A 203 9.85 -2.48 -35.83
CA ARG A 203 8.38 -2.60 -35.72
C ARG A 203 7.92 -3.75 -34.81
N GLY A 204 8.71 -4.82 -34.66
CA GLY A 204 8.42 -5.93 -33.76
C GLY A 204 8.39 -5.57 -32.28
N ALA A 205 9.18 -4.56 -31.86
CA ALA A 205 9.20 -4.11 -30.48
C ALA A 205 7.92 -3.31 -30.08
N SER A 206 7.31 -2.61 -31.02
CA SER A 206 6.04 -1.88 -30.79
C SER A 206 4.83 -2.82 -30.74
N ASP A 207 4.88 -3.97 -31.44
CA ASP A 207 3.77 -4.92 -31.52
C ASP A 207 3.75 -5.89 -30.31
N ALA A 208 4.91 -6.14 -29.69
CA ALA A 208 4.99 -7.03 -28.52
C ALA A 208 4.31 -6.43 -27.27
N GLY A 209 4.35 -5.10 -27.09
CA GLY A 209 3.64 -4.41 -26.02
C GLY A 209 2.11 -4.53 -26.08
N GLY A 210 1.55 -4.77 -27.30
CA GLY A 210 0.11 -4.94 -27.49
C GLY A 210 -0.40 -6.35 -27.21
N LYS A 211 0.47 -7.36 -27.09
CA LYS A 211 0.09 -8.76 -26.86
C LYS A 211 0.11 -9.21 -25.40
N MET A 212 0.59 -8.37 -24.48
CA MET A 212 0.37 -8.66 -23.08
C MET A 212 -1.09 -8.38 -22.76
N GLY A 213 -1.90 -9.44 -22.82
CA GLY A 213 -3.32 -9.41 -22.60
C GLY A 213 -3.66 -8.86 -21.24
N VAL A 214 -3.94 -7.57 -21.21
CA VAL A 214 -4.85 -7.01 -20.23
C VAL A 214 -6.20 -7.58 -20.66
N GLY A 215 -6.55 -8.75 -20.11
CA GLY A 215 -7.84 -9.38 -20.32
C GLY A 215 -8.89 -8.33 -20.00
N ARG A 216 -9.71 -8.00 -21.00
CA ARG A 216 -10.91 -7.21 -20.80
C ARG A 216 -11.79 -8.01 -19.84
N ALA A 217 -11.98 -7.48 -18.64
CA ALA A 217 -13.01 -7.89 -17.70
C ALA A 217 -14.33 -7.20 -18.08
#